data_987f5b308ce75348483e1e3cf473b69a
#
_entry.id   987f5b308ce75348483e1e3cf473b69a
#
_cell.length_a   1.000
_cell.length_b   1.000
_cell.length_c   1.000
_cell.angle_alpha   90.00
_cell.angle_beta   90.00
_cell.angle_gamma   90.00
#
_symmetry.space_group_name_H-M   'P 1'
#
loop_
_entity.id
_entity.type
_entity.pdbx_description
1 polymer ?
#
loop_
_entity_poly.entity_id
_entity_poly.type
_entity_poly.pdbx_seq_one_letter_code
_entity_poly.pdbx_strand_id
1 'polypeptide(L)'
;MFSNETIHKLREIHMGVMAEQLSAQLEDPQFRNVPFEDRLAMLVDAEWSARKSNRLTGLIKKAGYADTQASVENIEYIAERHLDREQILRLASCSYIQEARNVIILGATGAGKTFLACSLGVAANRNFYAARYLRLPDLLVEIAVARRDGTYREYMKQLKKVKLIILDEWLLYPLKEAEARDVLELVEARNKVASTIFCSQYDTSEWHENLYDPTLADAICDRIIYNAYTVQIEGESMRKRMGMTE
;
A
#
# COMPACT_ATOMS: atom_id res chain seq x y z
N MET A 1 35.17 -22.57 22.39
CA MET A 1 35.56 -22.77 20.98
C MET A 1 34.37 -23.09 20.09
N PHE A 2 33.52 -24.08 20.38
CA PHE A 2 32.32 -24.42 19.59
C PHE A 2 31.25 -23.30 19.46
N SER A 3 31.04 -22.52 20.55
CA SER A 3 30.07 -21.43 20.55
C SER A 3 30.43 -20.29 19.57
N ASN A 4 31.68 -19.93 19.42
CA ASN A 4 32.11 -18.87 18.49
C ASN A 4 31.94 -19.29 17.03
N GLU A 5 32.19 -20.56 16.72
CA GLU A 5 31.99 -21.09 15.38
C GLU A 5 30.50 -21.16 15.00
N THR A 6 29.63 -21.53 15.93
CA THR A 6 28.18 -21.54 15.72
C THR A 6 27.65 -20.11 15.50
N ILE A 7 28.09 -19.14 16.32
CA ILE A 7 27.75 -17.72 16.17
C ILE A 7 28.17 -17.19 14.79
N HIS A 8 29.40 -17.56 14.35
CA HIS A 8 29.87 -17.17 13.01
C HIS A 8 28.99 -17.76 11.90
N LYS A 9 28.67 -19.06 11.95
CA LYS A 9 27.80 -19.73 10.98
C LYS A 9 26.41 -19.09 10.93
N LEU A 10 25.83 -18.74 12.08
CA LEU A 10 24.53 -18.05 12.11
C LEU A 10 24.59 -16.70 11.39
N ARG A 11 25.68 -15.94 11.53
CA ARG A 11 25.86 -14.67 10.80
C ARG A 11 26.02 -14.89 9.30
N GLU A 12 26.76 -15.92 8.87
CA GLU A 12 26.95 -16.27 7.46
C GLU A 12 25.62 -16.63 6.77
N ILE A 13 24.73 -17.33 7.46
CA ILE A 13 23.39 -17.66 6.96
C ILE A 13 22.34 -16.56 7.21
N HIS A 14 22.82 -15.35 7.51
CA HIS A 14 21.97 -14.17 7.72
C HIS A 14 20.98 -14.29 8.90
N MET A 15 21.35 -14.98 9.96
CA MET A 15 20.63 -15.06 11.24
C MET A 15 21.35 -14.21 12.32
N GLY A 16 21.53 -12.93 12.05
CA GLY A 16 22.32 -12.03 12.88
C GLY A 16 21.73 -11.80 14.26
N VAL A 17 20.41 -11.63 14.36
CA VAL A 17 19.73 -11.42 15.65
C VAL A 17 19.80 -12.67 16.52
N MET A 18 19.61 -13.84 15.93
CA MET A 18 19.77 -15.12 16.64
C MET A 18 21.20 -15.31 17.14
N ALA A 19 22.19 -14.90 16.35
CA ALA A 19 23.61 -14.96 16.74
C ALA A 19 23.92 -14.03 17.93
N GLU A 20 23.37 -12.81 17.93
CA GLU A 20 23.52 -11.86 19.04
C GLU A 20 22.84 -12.36 20.31
N GLN A 21 21.61 -12.84 20.21
CA GLN A 21 20.88 -13.41 21.34
C GLN A 21 21.55 -14.66 21.91
N LEU A 22 22.11 -15.53 21.05
CA LEU A 22 22.89 -16.68 21.49
C LEU A 22 24.13 -16.26 22.26
N SER A 23 24.86 -15.25 21.80
CA SER A 23 26.02 -14.70 22.51
C SER A 23 25.62 -14.20 23.90
N ALA A 24 24.54 -13.41 23.98
CA ALA A 24 24.03 -12.89 25.25
C ALA A 24 23.62 -14.01 26.22
N GLN A 25 22.92 -15.06 25.73
CA GLN A 25 22.55 -16.20 26.57
C GLN A 25 23.76 -17.01 27.10
N LEU A 26 24.87 -17.03 26.36
CA LEU A 26 26.09 -17.73 26.77
C LEU A 26 26.86 -16.94 27.80
N GLU A 27 26.77 -15.62 27.79
CA GLU A 27 27.48 -14.72 28.73
C GLU A 27 26.71 -14.53 30.04
N ASP A 28 25.36 -14.60 30.01
CA ASP A 28 24.52 -14.35 31.19
C ASP A 28 24.30 -15.63 32.02
N PRO A 29 24.77 -15.67 33.28
CA PRO A 29 24.59 -16.80 34.17
C PRO A 29 23.13 -17.19 34.43
N GLN A 30 22.17 -16.26 34.28
CA GLN A 30 20.75 -16.53 34.52
C GLN A 30 20.19 -17.59 33.55
N PHE A 31 20.74 -17.70 32.34
CA PHE A 31 20.34 -18.70 31.36
C PHE A 31 20.81 -20.14 31.68
N ARG A 32 21.68 -20.34 32.67
CA ARG A 32 22.19 -21.70 33.04
C ARG A 32 21.09 -22.63 33.52
N ASN A 33 20.05 -22.08 34.15
CA ASN A 33 18.94 -22.84 34.71
C ASN A 33 17.68 -22.85 33.79
N VAL A 34 17.75 -22.18 32.64
CA VAL A 34 16.66 -22.18 31.67
C VAL A 34 16.76 -23.43 30.79
N PRO A 35 15.70 -24.23 30.64
CA PRO A 35 15.67 -25.39 29.74
C PRO A 35 16.12 -25.05 28.31
N PHE A 36 16.74 -26.02 27.66
CA PHE A 36 17.27 -25.82 26.30
C PHE A 36 16.16 -25.41 25.30
N GLU A 37 15.00 -26.05 25.38
CA GLU A 37 13.84 -25.80 24.52
C GLU A 37 13.37 -24.35 24.65
N ASP A 38 13.30 -23.82 25.86
CA ASP A 38 12.88 -22.43 26.10
C ASP A 38 13.92 -21.43 25.54
N ARG A 39 15.21 -21.74 25.75
CA ARG A 39 16.29 -20.92 25.19
C ARG A 39 16.29 -20.91 23.67
N LEU A 40 16.08 -22.07 23.05
CA LEU A 40 15.98 -22.18 21.62
C LEU A 40 14.75 -21.43 21.07
N ALA A 41 13.59 -21.53 21.73
CA ALA A 41 12.40 -20.79 21.39
C ALA A 41 12.66 -19.27 21.40
N MET A 42 13.31 -18.75 22.44
CA MET A 42 13.68 -17.32 22.53
C MET A 42 14.56 -16.87 21.35
N LEU A 43 15.53 -17.69 20.95
CA LEU A 43 16.42 -17.39 19.83
C LEU A 43 15.66 -17.33 18.49
N VAL A 44 14.80 -18.31 18.25
CA VAL A 44 13.99 -18.40 17.03
C VAL A 44 12.98 -17.26 16.96
N ASP A 45 12.30 -16.95 18.06
CA ASP A 45 11.31 -15.87 18.13
C ASP A 45 11.93 -14.50 17.89
N ALA A 46 13.14 -14.26 18.44
CA ALA A 46 13.85 -13.01 18.22
C ALA A 46 14.20 -12.80 16.73
N GLU A 47 14.77 -13.81 16.09
CA GLU A 47 15.13 -13.75 14.66
C GLU A 47 13.88 -13.62 13.77
N TRP A 48 12.83 -14.42 14.06
CA TRP A 48 11.58 -14.38 13.32
C TRP A 48 10.89 -13.02 13.41
N SER A 49 10.82 -12.44 14.61
CA SER A 49 10.22 -11.13 14.86
C SER A 49 11.00 -10.02 14.15
N ALA A 50 12.33 -10.05 14.21
CA ALA A 50 13.19 -9.10 13.53
C ALA A 50 13.01 -9.19 12.00
N ARG A 51 13.00 -10.38 11.41
CA ARG A 51 12.77 -10.57 9.99
C ARG A 51 11.40 -10.07 9.54
N LYS A 52 10.37 -10.36 10.33
CA LYS A 52 9.01 -9.90 10.07
C LYS A 52 8.92 -8.37 10.10
N SER A 53 9.55 -7.74 11.09
CA SER A 53 9.64 -6.28 11.22
C SER A 53 10.41 -5.64 10.05
N ASN A 54 11.58 -6.18 9.71
CA ASN A 54 12.40 -5.70 8.59
C ASN A 54 11.66 -5.83 7.25
N ARG A 55 10.94 -6.94 7.04
CA ARG A 55 10.11 -7.14 5.85
C ARG A 55 9.01 -6.08 5.76
N LEU A 56 8.30 -5.81 6.86
CA LEU A 56 7.26 -4.80 6.92
C LEU A 56 7.82 -3.41 6.61
N THR A 57 8.90 -3.02 7.28
CA THR A 57 9.59 -1.74 7.02
C THR A 57 10.00 -1.61 5.56
N GLY A 58 10.54 -2.68 4.97
CA GLY A 58 10.89 -2.73 3.56
C GLY A 58 9.70 -2.56 2.62
N LEU A 59 8.54 -3.15 2.93
CA LEU A 59 7.31 -2.99 2.16
C LEU A 59 6.79 -1.55 2.22
N ILE A 60 6.72 -0.95 3.42
CA ILE A 60 6.27 0.43 3.62
C ILE A 60 7.19 1.40 2.86
N LYS A 61 8.51 1.24 2.98
CA LYS A 61 9.49 2.08 2.27
C LYS A 61 9.33 1.97 0.74
N LYS A 62 9.13 0.76 0.22
CA LYS A 62 8.97 0.51 -1.24
C LYS A 62 7.63 1.01 -1.78
N ALA A 63 6.62 1.15 -0.95
CA ALA A 63 5.30 1.62 -1.36
C ALA A 63 5.32 3.10 -1.79
N GLY A 64 6.21 3.93 -1.24
CA GLY A 64 6.37 5.34 -1.63
C GLY A 64 5.19 6.22 -1.24
N TYR A 65 4.57 6.00 -0.07
CA TYR A 65 3.41 6.77 0.38
C TYR A 65 3.70 8.27 0.46
N ALA A 66 2.71 9.06 0.07
CA ALA A 66 2.77 10.52 0.19
C ALA A 66 2.74 11.00 1.64
N ASP A 67 2.09 10.25 2.52
CA ASP A 67 1.99 10.53 3.94
C ASP A 67 2.61 9.39 4.75
N THR A 68 3.72 9.68 5.42
CA THR A 68 4.47 8.71 6.23
C THR A 68 3.85 8.45 7.61
N GLN A 69 2.91 9.30 8.05
CA GLN A 69 2.18 9.18 9.31
C GLN A 69 0.82 8.49 9.13
N ALA A 70 0.47 8.14 7.88
CA ALA A 70 -0.80 7.52 7.57
C ALA A 70 -0.92 6.15 8.25
N SER A 71 -1.95 6.00 9.07
CA SER A 71 -2.34 4.71 9.66
C SER A 71 -3.84 4.70 9.92
N VAL A 72 -4.44 3.51 9.97
CA VAL A 72 -5.89 3.37 10.21
C VAL A 72 -6.27 3.88 11.61
N GLU A 73 -5.35 3.74 12.56
CA GLU A 73 -5.51 4.19 13.94
C GLU A 73 -5.60 5.71 14.06
N ASN A 74 -4.98 6.43 13.11
CA ASN A 74 -4.93 7.90 13.10
C ASN A 74 -6.04 8.53 12.27
N ILE A 75 -7.00 7.75 11.78
CA ILE A 75 -8.15 8.30 11.03
C ILE A 75 -9.11 8.98 11.99
N GLU A 76 -9.38 10.26 11.76
CA GLU A 76 -10.36 11.02 12.51
C GLU A 76 -11.79 10.78 11.97
N TYR A 77 -12.67 10.25 12.82
CA TYR A 77 -14.08 9.98 12.52
C TYR A 77 -14.97 11.07 13.11
N ILE A 78 -14.81 12.30 12.60
CA ILE A 78 -15.69 13.42 12.97
C ILE A 78 -16.99 13.39 12.16
N ALA A 79 -18.09 13.86 12.76
CA ALA A 79 -19.42 13.76 12.14
C ALA A 79 -19.50 14.37 10.75
N GLU A 80 -18.85 15.51 10.54
CA GLU A 80 -18.87 16.23 9.25
C GLU A 80 -18.20 15.48 8.10
N ARG A 81 -17.39 14.46 8.39
CA ARG A 81 -16.74 13.66 7.36
C ARG A 81 -17.57 12.51 6.83
N HIS A 82 -18.65 12.16 7.51
CA HIS A 82 -19.54 11.04 7.19
C HIS A 82 -18.84 9.71 6.91
N LEU A 83 -17.62 9.52 7.48
CA LEU A 83 -16.87 8.29 7.32
C LEU A 83 -17.48 7.15 8.13
N ASP A 84 -17.86 6.08 7.45
CA ASP A 84 -18.29 4.84 8.10
C ASP A 84 -17.08 4.08 8.65
N ARG A 85 -16.97 4.08 9.98
CA ARG A 85 -15.88 3.40 10.69
C ARG A 85 -15.87 1.89 10.43
N GLU A 86 -17.03 1.26 10.36
CA GLU A 86 -17.12 -0.18 10.13
C GLU A 86 -16.65 -0.55 8.72
N GLN A 87 -17.03 0.25 7.73
CA GLN A 87 -16.54 0.10 6.36
C GLN A 87 -15.01 0.22 6.30
N ILE A 88 -14.43 1.24 6.93
CA ILE A 88 -12.98 1.45 6.95
C ILE A 88 -12.26 0.28 7.65
N LEU A 89 -12.75 -0.20 8.79
CA LEU A 89 -12.17 -1.35 9.48
C LEU A 89 -12.26 -2.63 8.64
N ARG A 90 -13.36 -2.83 7.91
CA ARG A 90 -13.51 -3.94 6.96
C ARG A 90 -12.49 -3.84 5.83
N LEU A 91 -12.28 -2.66 5.25
CA LEU A 91 -11.23 -2.45 4.25
C LEU A 91 -9.83 -2.66 4.83
N ALA A 92 -9.58 -2.22 6.07
CA ALA A 92 -8.30 -2.42 6.74
C ALA A 92 -7.96 -3.90 7.01
N SER A 93 -8.96 -4.80 7.04
CA SER A 93 -8.73 -6.26 7.10
C SER A 93 -8.15 -6.85 5.82
N CYS A 94 -8.13 -6.07 4.73
CA CYS A 94 -7.58 -6.45 3.42
C CYS A 94 -8.32 -7.59 2.71
N SER A 95 -9.57 -7.92 3.07
CA SER A 95 -10.38 -8.91 2.36
C SER A 95 -10.58 -8.54 0.89
N TYR A 96 -10.76 -7.25 0.59
CA TYR A 96 -10.89 -6.75 -0.78
C TYR A 96 -9.67 -7.08 -1.66
N ILE A 97 -8.46 -7.18 -1.08
CA ILE A 97 -7.24 -7.56 -1.81
C ILE A 97 -7.27 -9.05 -2.17
N GLN A 98 -7.79 -9.90 -1.27
CA GLN A 98 -7.95 -11.33 -1.54
C GLN A 98 -8.99 -11.59 -2.63
N GLU A 99 -10.06 -10.80 -2.63
CA GLU A 99 -11.15 -10.85 -3.61
C GLU A 99 -10.80 -10.14 -4.94
N ALA A 100 -9.62 -9.51 -5.02
CA ALA A 100 -9.19 -8.67 -6.15
C ALA A 100 -10.24 -7.58 -6.51
N ARG A 101 -10.87 -6.96 -5.50
CA ARG A 101 -11.80 -5.85 -5.65
C ARG A 101 -11.10 -4.51 -5.49
N ASN A 102 -11.59 -3.51 -6.18
CA ASN A 102 -11.10 -2.15 -6.10
C ASN A 102 -11.70 -1.38 -4.91
N VAL A 103 -11.11 -0.24 -4.60
CA VAL A 103 -11.66 0.75 -3.68
C VAL A 103 -11.66 2.11 -4.38
N ILE A 104 -12.77 2.82 -4.34
CA ILE A 104 -12.91 4.18 -4.85
C ILE A 104 -13.09 5.10 -3.64
N ILE A 105 -12.22 6.10 -3.50
CA ILE A 105 -12.30 7.10 -2.44
C ILE A 105 -12.63 8.44 -3.10
N LEU A 106 -13.83 8.95 -2.82
CA LEU A 106 -14.36 10.20 -3.36
C LEU A 106 -14.38 11.29 -2.30
N GLY A 107 -14.21 12.53 -2.72
CA GLY A 107 -14.35 13.69 -1.84
C GLY A 107 -13.59 14.91 -2.36
N ALA A 108 -13.89 16.07 -1.80
CA ALA A 108 -13.28 17.34 -2.19
C ALA A 108 -11.75 17.38 -1.97
N THR A 109 -11.09 18.33 -2.60
CA THR A 109 -9.66 18.57 -2.37
C THR A 109 -9.40 18.91 -0.90
N GLY A 110 -8.43 18.23 -0.29
CA GLY A 110 -8.10 18.41 1.13
C GLY A 110 -8.97 17.60 2.10
N ALA A 111 -10.00 16.87 1.66
CA ALA A 111 -10.87 16.06 2.54
C ALA A 111 -10.15 14.87 3.20
N GLY A 112 -8.90 14.56 2.83
CA GLY A 112 -8.11 13.48 3.45
C GLY A 112 -8.12 12.17 2.67
N LYS A 113 -8.47 12.16 1.36
CA LYS A 113 -8.44 10.98 0.49
C LYS A 113 -7.08 10.30 0.48
N THR A 114 -6.02 11.06 0.23
CA THR A 114 -4.63 10.58 0.21
C THR A 114 -4.24 9.92 1.54
N PHE A 115 -4.58 10.55 2.66
CA PHE A 115 -4.31 10.01 4.00
C PHE A 115 -5.02 8.66 4.20
N LEU A 116 -6.32 8.59 3.86
CA LEU A 116 -7.10 7.35 3.97
C LEU A 116 -6.53 6.25 3.06
N ALA A 117 -6.21 6.56 1.80
CA ALA A 117 -5.63 5.61 0.86
C ALA A 117 -4.26 5.09 1.35
N CYS A 118 -3.38 5.98 1.83
CA CYS A 118 -2.10 5.59 2.42
C CYS A 118 -2.30 4.74 3.68
N SER A 119 -3.29 5.06 4.53
CA SER A 119 -3.62 4.28 5.74
C SER A 119 -4.04 2.84 5.37
N LEU A 120 -4.88 2.67 4.35
CA LEU A 120 -5.26 1.35 3.83
C LEU A 120 -4.06 0.63 3.19
N GLY A 121 -3.16 1.36 2.54
CA GLY A 121 -1.91 0.83 2.00
C GLY A 121 -0.98 0.30 3.11
N VAL A 122 -0.83 1.04 4.21
CA VAL A 122 -0.05 0.60 5.39
C VAL A 122 -0.70 -0.64 6.02
N ALA A 123 -2.04 -0.69 6.12
CA ALA A 123 -2.76 -1.88 6.58
C ALA A 123 -2.49 -3.09 5.67
N ALA A 124 -2.43 -2.90 4.34
CA ALA A 124 -2.05 -3.95 3.40
C ALA A 124 -0.61 -4.43 3.62
N ASN A 125 0.34 -3.52 3.85
CA ASN A 125 1.72 -3.91 4.16
C ASN A 125 1.84 -4.66 5.49
N ARG A 126 1.06 -4.31 6.52
CA ARG A 126 0.99 -5.05 7.80
C ARG A 126 0.49 -6.50 7.60
N ASN A 127 -0.34 -6.72 6.57
CA ASN A 127 -0.76 -8.04 6.11
C ASN A 127 0.20 -8.64 5.05
N PHE A 128 1.39 -8.07 4.88
CA PHE A 128 2.45 -8.51 3.96
C PHE A 128 2.08 -8.49 2.48
N TYR A 129 1.04 -7.76 2.08
CA TYR A 129 0.79 -7.44 0.68
C TYR A 129 1.72 -6.31 0.22
N ALA A 130 2.35 -6.46 -0.93
CA ALA A 130 3.09 -5.37 -1.55
C ALA A 130 2.11 -4.30 -2.04
N ALA A 131 2.34 -3.05 -1.67
CA ALA A 131 1.60 -1.90 -2.14
C ALA A 131 2.52 -0.91 -2.87
N ARG A 132 1.94 -0.08 -3.75
CA ARG A 132 2.62 1.03 -4.42
C ARG A 132 1.67 2.23 -4.51
N TYR A 133 2.12 3.37 -4.04
CA TYR A 133 1.44 4.65 -4.19
C TYR A 133 1.98 5.38 -5.40
N LEU A 134 1.08 5.92 -6.23
CA LEU A 134 1.38 6.71 -7.42
C LEU A 134 0.32 7.80 -7.59
N ARG A 135 0.73 8.99 -7.96
CA ARG A 135 -0.21 9.97 -8.51
C ARG A 135 -0.42 9.64 -9.98
N LEU A 136 -1.65 9.70 -10.48
CA LEU A 136 -1.93 9.38 -11.87
C LEU A 136 -1.08 10.20 -12.86
N PRO A 137 -0.91 11.53 -12.68
CA PRO A 137 -0.04 12.30 -13.57
C PRO A 137 1.40 11.80 -13.60
N ASP A 138 1.96 11.44 -12.45
CA ASP A 138 3.34 10.94 -12.35
C ASP A 138 3.47 9.57 -13.03
N LEU A 139 2.51 8.68 -12.83
CA LEU A 139 2.43 7.38 -13.51
C LEU A 139 2.45 7.53 -15.04
N LEU A 140 1.67 8.47 -15.59
CA LEU A 140 1.62 8.70 -17.03
C LEU A 140 2.96 9.19 -17.59
N VAL A 141 3.66 10.04 -16.83
CA VAL A 141 5.03 10.47 -17.18
C VAL A 141 6.01 9.28 -17.14
N GLU A 142 5.95 8.45 -16.08
CA GLU A 142 6.80 7.25 -15.97
C GLU A 142 6.55 6.28 -17.13
N ILE A 143 5.30 6.08 -17.55
CA ILE A 143 4.94 5.26 -18.70
C ILE A 143 5.52 5.84 -20.00
N ALA A 144 5.39 7.15 -20.22
CA ALA A 144 5.94 7.82 -21.40
C ALA A 144 7.46 7.70 -21.48
N VAL A 145 8.15 7.86 -20.35
CA VAL A 145 9.61 7.65 -20.24
C VAL A 145 9.97 6.19 -20.55
N ALA A 146 9.25 5.23 -19.97
CA ALA A 146 9.50 3.82 -20.22
C ALA A 146 9.29 3.42 -21.71
N ARG A 147 8.33 4.05 -22.41
CA ARG A 147 8.14 3.88 -23.85
C ARG A 147 9.32 4.38 -24.65
N ARG A 148 9.79 5.61 -24.34
CA ARG A 148 10.95 6.21 -25.00
C ARG A 148 12.21 5.36 -24.80
N ASP A 149 12.40 4.85 -23.61
CA ASP A 149 13.62 4.09 -23.22
C ASP A 149 13.51 2.59 -23.60
N GLY A 150 12.39 2.14 -24.20
CA GLY A 150 12.16 0.75 -24.63
C GLY A 150 11.89 -0.22 -23.47
N THR A 151 11.66 0.27 -22.25
CA THR A 151 11.42 -0.52 -21.02
C THR A 151 9.94 -0.67 -20.66
N TYR A 152 9.04 -0.20 -21.51
CA TYR A 152 7.58 -0.18 -21.26
C TYR A 152 7.01 -1.53 -20.79
N ARG A 153 7.39 -2.62 -21.47
CA ARG A 153 6.88 -3.96 -21.14
C ARG A 153 7.28 -4.40 -19.73
N GLU A 154 8.52 -4.14 -19.34
CA GLU A 154 9.01 -4.49 -18.00
C GLU A 154 8.35 -3.61 -16.92
N TYR A 155 8.19 -2.33 -17.19
CA TYR A 155 7.51 -1.40 -16.29
C TYR A 155 6.05 -1.81 -16.05
N MET A 156 5.28 -2.05 -17.12
CA MET A 156 3.89 -2.54 -17.03
C MET A 156 3.82 -3.89 -16.30
N LYS A 157 4.74 -4.80 -16.56
CA LYS A 157 4.81 -6.10 -15.87
C LYS A 157 5.04 -5.93 -14.36
N GLN A 158 5.85 -4.95 -13.94
CA GLN A 158 6.04 -4.64 -12.52
C GLN A 158 4.74 -4.11 -11.90
N LEU A 159 4.05 -3.17 -12.54
CA LEU A 159 2.76 -2.65 -12.07
C LEU A 159 1.69 -3.74 -11.93
N LYS A 160 1.61 -4.64 -12.92
CA LYS A 160 0.65 -5.75 -12.92
C LYS A 160 0.86 -6.74 -11.76
N LYS A 161 2.09 -6.87 -11.25
CA LYS A 161 2.42 -7.81 -10.15
C LYS A 161 2.13 -7.29 -8.75
N VAL A 162 2.06 -5.98 -8.57
CA VAL A 162 1.81 -5.36 -7.26
C VAL A 162 0.39 -5.68 -6.79
N LYS A 163 0.23 -6.21 -5.58
CA LYS A 163 -1.07 -6.65 -5.07
C LYS A 163 -2.04 -5.48 -4.82
N LEU A 164 -1.51 -4.33 -4.40
CA LEU A 164 -2.30 -3.12 -4.21
C LEU A 164 -1.60 -1.93 -4.86
N ILE A 165 -2.24 -1.27 -5.81
CA ILE A 165 -1.83 0.03 -6.31
C ILE A 165 -2.79 1.10 -5.76
N ILE A 166 -2.24 2.23 -5.34
CA ILE A 166 -2.99 3.43 -5.00
C ILE A 166 -2.75 4.42 -6.12
N LEU A 167 -3.81 4.79 -6.83
CA LEU A 167 -3.80 5.84 -7.87
C LEU A 167 -4.47 7.08 -7.29
N ASP A 168 -3.65 7.99 -6.80
CA ASP A 168 -4.12 9.29 -6.30
C ASP A 168 -4.25 10.31 -7.45
N GLU A 169 -5.03 11.36 -7.21
CA GLU A 169 -5.37 12.37 -8.21
C GLU A 169 -5.98 11.76 -9.49
N TRP A 170 -6.83 10.74 -9.29
CA TRP A 170 -7.50 10.04 -10.37
C TRP A 170 -8.35 11.00 -11.18
N LEU A 171 -8.01 11.11 -12.48
CA LEU A 171 -8.67 11.97 -13.47
C LEU A 171 -8.74 13.46 -13.07
N LEU A 172 -7.73 13.96 -12.35
CA LEU A 172 -7.63 15.38 -12.01
C LEU A 172 -7.64 16.28 -13.27
N TYR A 173 -7.14 15.77 -14.38
CA TYR A 173 -7.14 16.39 -15.71
C TYR A 173 -7.64 15.38 -16.75
N PRO A 174 -8.28 15.85 -17.85
CA PRO A 174 -8.67 14.99 -18.96
C PRO A 174 -7.46 14.29 -19.57
N LEU A 175 -7.60 12.99 -19.83
CA LEU A 175 -6.55 12.17 -20.44
C LEU A 175 -6.51 12.38 -21.96
N LYS A 176 -5.30 12.30 -22.51
CA LYS A 176 -5.09 12.16 -23.97
C LYS A 176 -5.34 10.72 -24.41
N GLU A 177 -5.55 10.49 -25.71
CA GLU A 177 -5.81 9.15 -26.26
C GLU A 177 -4.77 8.10 -25.82
N ALA A 178 -3.47 8.42 -25.94
CA ALA A 178 -2.40 7.51 -25.57
C ALA A 178 -2.41 7.19 -24.05
N GLU A 179 -2.68 8.20 -23.23
CA GLU A 179 -2.77 8.06 -21.78
C GLU A 179 -3.97 7.21 -21.36
N ALA A 180 -5.14 7.43 -21.99
CA ALA A 180 -6.34 6.63 -21.75
C ALA A 180 -6.15 5.15 -22.13
N ARG A 181 -5.43 4.88 -23.24
CA ARG A 181 -5.07 3.52 -23.67
C ARG A 181 -4.11 2.85 -22.68
N ASP A 182 -3.13 3.58 -22.15
CA ASP A 182 -2.21 3.06 -21.14
C ASP A 182 -2.93 2.74 -19.82
N VAL A 183 -3.86 3.59 -19.42
CA VAL A 183 -4.72 3.37 -18.25
C VAL A 183 -5.61 2.15 -18.48
N LEU A 184 -6.25 2.00 -19.64
CA LEU A 184 -7.05 0.83 -19.98
C LEU A 184 -6.23 -0.45 -19.89
N GLU A 185 -5.02 -0.49 -20.47
CA GLU A 185 -4.14 -1.67 -20.42
C GLU A 185 -3.80 -2.04 -18.96
N LEU A 186 -3.53 -1.05 -18.11
CA LEU A 186 -3.23 -1.30 -16.69
C LEU A 186 -4.46 -1.84 -15.96
N VAL A 187 -5.62 -1.19 -16.11
CA VAL A 187 -6.88 -1.56 -15.46
C VAL A 187 -7.32 -2.97 -15.89
N GLU A 188 -7.27 -3.25 -17.21
CA GLU A 188 -7.59 -4.57 -17.76
C GLU A 188 -6.74 -5.69 -17.19
N ALA A 189 -5.42 -5.47 -17.15
CA ALA A 189 -4.48 -6.46 -16.65
C ALA A 189 -4.59 -6.72 -15.14
N ARG A 190 -5.19 -5.79 -14.39
CA ARG A 190 -5.39 -5.91 -12.95
C ARG A 190 -6.81 -6.35 -12.57
N ASN A 191 -7.76 -6.24 -13.49
CA ASN A 191 -9.16 -6.59 -13.24
C ASN A 191 -9.28 -8.05 -12.76
N LYS A 192 -9.91 -8.27 -11.60
CA LYS A 192 -10.09 -9.58 -10.95
C LYS A 192 -8.78 -10.34 -10.62
N VAL A 193 -7.62 -9.67 -10.65
CA VAL A 193 -6.29 -10.24 -10.36
C VAL A 193 -5.61 -9.55 -9.19
N ALA A 194 -5.77 -8.23 -9.09
CA ALA A 194 -5.17 -7.41 -8.05
C ALA A 194 -6.02 -6.17 -7.81
N SER A 195 -5.93 -5.59 -6.63
CA SER A 195 -6.73 -4.44 -6.22
C SER A 195 -6.07 -3.11 -6.53
N THR A 196 -6.90 -2.11 -6.83
CA THR A 196 -6.46 -0.73 -7.00
C THR A 196 -7.35 0.19 -6.16
N ILE A 197 -6.76 1.14 -5.45
CA ILE A 197 -7.45 2.25 -4.79
C ILE A 197 -7.38 3.45 -5.70
N PHE A 198 -8.52 4.01 -6.06
CA PHE A 198 -8.65 5.22 -6.86
C PHE A 198 -9.10 6.37 -5.97
N CYS A 199 -8.32 7.47 -5.90
CA CYS A 199 -8.68 8.67 -5.16
C CYS A 199 -9.08 9.77 -6.14
N SER A 200 -10.35 10.12 -6.18
CA SER A 200 -10.89 11.15 -7.09
C SER A 200 -11.62 12.24 -6.33
N GLN A 201 -11.58 13.45 -6.88
CA GLN A 201 -12.45 14.55 -6.46
C GLN A 201 -13.77 14.59 -7.23
N TYR A 202 -13.82 13.90 -8.38
CA TYR A 202 -15.00 13.78 -9.21
C TYR A 202 -15.79 12.54 -8.84
N ASP A 203 -17.11 12.64 -8.89
CA ASP A 203 -17.99 11.48 -8.80
C ASP A 203 -17.72 10.53 -9.99
N THR A 204 -18.03 9.25 -9.81
CA THR A 204 -17.82 8.25 -10.87
C THR A 204 -18.62 8.52 -12.13
N SER A 205 -19.75 9.21 -12.03
CA SER A 205 -20.56 9.65 -13.17
C SER A 205 -19.85 10.70 -14.06
N GLU A 206 -18.92 11.45 -13.46
CA GLU A 206 -18.17 12.51 -14.17
C GLU A 206 -16.87 11.97 -14.81
N TRP A 207 -16.49 10.72 -14.56
CA TRP A 207 -15.24 10.16 -15.08
C TRP A 207 -15.21 10.03 -16.59
N HIS A 208 -16.38 9.81 -17.22
CA HIS A 208 -16.50 9.69 -18.67
C HIS A 208 -15.96 10.91 -19.42
N GLU A 209 -16.22 12.11 -18.92
CA GLU A 209 -15.79 13.36 -19.55
C GLU A 209 -14.26 13.53 -19.53
N ASN A 210 -13.56 12.84 -18.64
CA ASN A 210 -12.12 12.92 -18.45
C ASN A 210 -11.34 11.76 -19.08
N LEU A 211 -12.01 10.79 -19.73
CA LEU A 211 -11.41 9.55 -20.27
C LEU A 211 -11.29 9.52 -21.80
N TYR A 212 -11.10 10.68 -22.43
CA TYR A 212 -10.85 10.90 -23.87
C TYR A 212 -12.06 10.65 -24.77
N ASP A 213 -12.58 9.42 -24.88
CA ASP A 213 -13.73 9.09 -25.71
C ASP A 213 -14.68 8.09 -24.97
N PRO A 214 -15.97 8.04 -25.36
CA PRO A 214 -16.97 7.21 -24.70
C PRO A 214 -16.60 5.71 -24.65
N THR A 215 -15.97 5.18 -25.70
CA THR A 215 -15.65 3.74 -25.78
C THR A 215 -14.58 3.35 -24.77
N LEU A 216 -13.52 4.17 -24.68
CA LEU A 216 -12.47 3.96 -23.65
C LEU A 216 -13.02 4.20 -22.26
N ALA A 217 -13.87 5.22 -22.09
CA ALA A 217 -14.52 5.51 -20.81
C ALA A 217 -15.39 4.36 -20.32
N ASP A 218 -16.27 3.81 -21.16
CA ASP A 218 -17.08 2.64 -20.83
C ASP A 218 -16.19 1.46 -20.42
N ALA A 219 -15.18 1.16 -21.22
CA ALA A 219 -14.29 0.02 -20.98
C ALA A 219 -13.51 0.15 -19.66
N ILE A 220 -13.07 1.36 -19.29
CA ILE A 220 -12.33 1.63 -18.06
C ILE A 220 -13.29 1.62 -16.86
N CYS A 221 -14.40 2.35 -16.94
CA CYS A 221 -15.37 2.49 -15.86
C CYS A 221 -16.00 1.15 -15.47
N ASP A 222 -16.38 0.33 -16.45
CA ASP A 222 -16.92 -1.02 -16.21
C ASP A 222 -15.98 -1.86 -15.35
N ARG A 223 -14.69 -1.86 -15.64
CA ARG A 223 -13.70 -2.67 -14.92
C ARG A 223 -13.39 -2.16 -13.52
N ILE A 224 -13.55 -0.85 -13.30
CA ILE A 224 -13.25 -0.23 -12.01
C ILE A 224 -14.46 -0.26 -11.10
N ILE A 225 -15.61 0.27 -11.57
CA ILE A 225 -16.76 0.62 -10.73
C ILE A 225 -17.52 -0.63 -10.28
N TYR A 226 -17.85 -1.54 -11.21
CA TYR A 226 -18.66 -2.72 -10.88
C TYR A 226 -17.96 -3.70 -9.93
N ASN A 227 -16.66 -3.57 -9.74
CA ASN A 227 -15.86 -4.40 -8.84
C ASN A 227 -15.20 -3.57 -7.73
N ALA A 228 -15.90 -2.54 -7.22
CA ALA A 228 -15.32 -1.62 -6.24
C ALA A 228 -16.19 -1.46 -4.98
N TYR A 229 -15.53 -1.16 -3.87
CA TYR A 229 -16.12 -0.53 -2.70
C TYR A 229 -15.95 0.99 -2.83
N THR A 230 -16.99 1.76 -2.60
CA THR A 230 -16.91 3.21 -2.62
C THR A 230 -16.94 3.77 -1.21
N VAL A 231 -16.00 4.66 -0.92
CA VAL A 231 -15.91 5.44 0.31
C VAL A 231 -16.06 6.91 -0.04
N GLN A 232 -17.08 7.55 0.51
CA GLN A 232 -17.30 8.98 0.37
C GLN A 232 -16.69 9.70 1.56
N ILE A 233 -15.93 10.77 1.32
CA ILE A 233 -15.41 11.66 2.37
C ILE A 233 -15.99 13.04 2.13
N GLU A 234 -16.77 13.51 3.09
CA GLU A 234 -17.36 14.85 3.09
C GLU A 234 -16.61 15.79 4.04
N GLY A 235 -17.09 17.01 4.17
CA GLY A 235 -16.56 17.99 5.11
C GLY A 235 -15.47 18.91 4.56
N GLU A 236 -15.05 19.84 5.42
CA GLU A 236 -14.03 20.85 5.07
C GLU A 236 -12.63 20.27 4.93
N SER A 237 -11.78 21.00 4.23
CA SER A 237 -10.39 20.65 4.03
C SER A 237 -9.64 20.48 5.36
N MET A 238 -9.10 19.28 5.61
CA MET A 238 -8.26 19.00 6.79
C MET A 238 -7.03 19.92 6.86
N ARG A 239 -6.51 20.35 5.69
CA ARG A 239 -5.39 21.31 5.62
C ARG A 239 -5.79 22.69 6.18
N LYS A 240 -7.04 23.13 5.97
CA LYS A 240 -7.53 24.39 6.57
C LYS A 240 -7.67 24.25 8.09
N ARG A 241 -8.14 23.12 8.58
CA ARG A 241 -8.27 22.86 10.02
C ARG A 241 -6.92 22.83 10.73
N MET A 242 -5.92 22.17 10.15
CA MET A 242 -4.55 22.14 10.70
C MET A 242 -3.88 23.52 10.69
N GLY A 243 -4.12 24.35 9.66
CA GLY A 243 -3.61 25.74 9.60
C GLY A 243 -4.38 26.76 10.43
N MET A 244 -5.53 26.40 11.03
CA MET A 244 -6.27 27.23 11.97
C MET A 244 -5.91 26.96 13.44
N THR A 245 -5.03 25.99 13.69
CA THR A 245 -4.57 25.60 15.03
C THR A 245 -3.20 26.18 15.38
N GLU A 246 -2.60 26.97 14.49
CA GLU A 246 -1.43 27.83 14.75
C GLU A 246 -1.89 29.29 14.91
#